data_7db67ba32a1a92d40b057543afe47c43
#
_entry.id   7db67ba32a1a92d40b057543afe47c43
#
_cell.length_a   1.000
_cell.length_b   1.000
_cell.length_c   1.000
_cell.angle_alpha   90.00
_cell.angle_beta   90.00
_cell.angle_gamma   90.00
#
_symmetry.space_group_name_H-M   'P 1'
#
loop_
_entity.id
_entity.type
_entity.pdbx_description
1 polymer ?
#
loop_
_entity_poly.entity_id
_entity_poly.type
_entity_poly.pdbx_seq_one_letter_code
_entity_poly.pdbx_strand_id
1 'polypeptide(L)'
;MQILQNIYDFVKGKIDIKFYESVQGITGKENDFTVITDKDEYHCSNAVVAAGRSGSKWISEICDNFGIKRRSNRVDIGVRVEIPAAVFEHITSKVYESKIVYRTKKYGDLVRTFCMNPYGEVVTENTNGIITVNGHSYADPALRTENTNFALLVSNTFSEPFKDSNAYGESIARLSNMLGGGVLVQRFGDLVAGRRTNEHRFGQTFLNPTLKATPGDLSLVIPKRQLDDIIEMIYALDKIAPGMANIDTLLYGVEVKFYNSRVDVDENLETAVKGLYVLGDGSGVTHSLSQASASGVFAARTISEKFN
;
A
#
# COMPACT_ATOMS: atom_id res chain seq x y z
N MET A 1 13.29 -13.98 -5.51
CA MET A 1 14.76 -13.86 -5.65
C MET A 1 15.23 -14.26 -7.04
N GLN A 2 14.84 -15.42 -7.59
CA GLN A 2 15.32 -15.90 -8.90
C GLN A 2 15.06 -14.92 -10.06
N ILE A 3 13.89 -14.26 -10.11
CA ILE A 3 13.56 -13.29 -11.18
C ILE A 3 14.53 -12.10 -11.16
N LEU A 4 14.79 -11.54 -9.99
CA LEU A 4 15.72 -10.43 -9.85
C LEU A 4 17.13 -10.82 -10.23
N GLN A 5 17.57 -12.02 -9.84
CA GLN A 5 18.88 -12.56 -10.21
C GLN A 5 19.01 -12.71 -11.74
N ASN A 6 17.98 -13.23 -12.40
CA ASN A 6 17.98 -13.38 -13.86
C ASN A 6 18.06 -12.03 -14.57
N ILE A 7 17.33 -11.00 -14.07
CA ILE A 7 17.39 -9.65 -14.62
C ILE A 7 18.80 -9.07 -14.43
N TYR A 8 19.35 -9.18 -13.23
CA TYR A 8 20.72 -8.72 -12.95
C TYR A 8 21.74 -9.38 -13.87
N ASP A 9 21.68 -10.70 -14.01
CA ASP A 9 22.59 -11.47 -14.87
C ASP A 9 22.47 -11.08 -16.35
N PHE A 10 21.29 -10.66 -16.78
CA PHE A 10 21.06 -10.18 -18.14
C PHE A 10 21.65 -8.77 -18.39
N VAL A 11 21.60 -7.88 -17.40
CA VAL A 11 22.01 -6.48 -17.56
C VAL A 11 23.46 -6.22 -17.14
N LYS A 12 24.01 -7.03 -16.22
CA LYS A 12 25.41 -6.88 -15.80
C LYS A 12 26.35 -7.01 -17.00
N GLY A 13 27.29 -6.11 -17.10
CA GLY A 13 28.24 -6.02 -18.23
C GLY A 13 27.70 -5.32 -19.48
N LYS A 14 26.43 -4.90 -19.47
CA LYS A 14 25.83 -4.03 -20.52
C LYS A 14 25.65 -2.59 -20.05
N ILE A 15 25.56 -2.40 -18.74
CA ILE A 15 25.41 -1.11 -18.08
C ILE A 15 26.32 -1.05 -16.85
N ASP A 16 26.72 0.15 -16.44
CA ASP A 16 27.42 0.35 -15.18
C ASP A 16 26.45 0.36 -14.01
N ILE A 17 26.57 -0.62 -13.11
CA ILE A 17 25.76 -0.73 -11.91
C ILE A 17 26.65 -0.40 -10.70
N LYS A 18 26.30 0.64 -9.95
CA LYS A 18 26.98 1.05 -8.72
C LYS A 18 26.19 0.56 -7.51
N PHE A 19 26.80 -0.32 -6.72
CA PHE A 19 26.24 -0.80 -5.45
C PHE A 19 26.86 -0.03 -4.29
N TYR A 20 26.10 0.07 -3.19
CA TYR A 20 26.54 0.75 -1.97
C TYR A 20 26.97 2.21 -2.25
N GLU A 21 26.25 2.85 -3.15
CA GLU A 21 26.43 4.24 -3.53
C GLU A 21 25.08 4.94 -3.46
N SER A 22 24.99 5.98 -2.63
CA SER A 22 23.74 6.66 -2.32
C SER A 22 23.68 8.00 -3.05
N VAL A 23 22.64 8.22 -3.85
CA VAL A 23 22.40 9.51 -4.50
C VAL A 23 21.94 10.51 -3.45
N GLN A 24 22.68 11.60 -3.31
CA GLN A 24 22.40 12.69 -2.37
C GLN A 24 21.53 13.78 -3.03
N GLY A 25 21.71 14.01 -4.33
CA GLY A 25 20.96 15.03 -5.04
C GLY A 25 21.14 14.99 -6.55
N ILE A 26 20.32 15.78 -7.21
CA ILE A 26 20.45 16.07 -8.65
C ILE A 26 20.41 17.58 -8.79
N THR A 27 21.36 18.13 -9.55
CA THR A 27 21.43 19.54 -9.88
C THR A 27 21.52 19.73 -11.38
N GLY A 28 21.40 20.96 -11.86
CA GLY A 28 21.53 21.26 -13.29
C GLY A 28 20.28 21.91 -13.88
N LYS A 29 20.11 21.75 -15.17
CA LYS A 29 19.01 22.30 -15.96
C LYS A 29 18.60 21.32 -17.07
N GLU A 30 17.66 21.71 -17.92
CA GLU A 30 17.18 20.90 -19.02
C GLU A 30 18.33 20.26 -19.84
N ASN A 31 18.31 18.92 -19.94
CA ASN A 31 19.29 18.10 -20.66
C ASN A 31 20.76 18.25 -20.21
N ASP A 32 20.99 18.78 -19.01
CA ASP A 32 22.32 18.98 -18.45
C ASP A 32 22.27 18.85 -16.93
N PHE A 33 22.46 17.62 -16.44
CA PHE A 33 22.31 17.25 -15.03
C PHE A 33 23.62 16.75 -14.46
N THR A 34 23.81 17.03 -13.17
CA THR A 34 24.82 16.40 -12.33
C THR A 34 24.11 15.60 -11.24
N VAL A 35 24.30 14.30 -11.24
CA VAL A 35 23.85 13.39 -10.17
C VAL A 35 24.96 13.27 -9.15
N ILE A 36 24.70 13.72 -7.93
CA ILE A 36 25.66 13.75 -6.82
C ILE A 36 25.41 12.56 -5.91
N THR A 37 26.43 11.76 -5.67
CA THR A 37 26.38 10.63 -4.74
C THR A 37 27.28 10.86 -3.52
N ASP A 38 27.29 9.93 -2.59
CA ASP A 38 28.19 9.92 -1.45
C ASP A 38 29.65 9.57 -1.84
N LYS A 39 29.91 9.26 -3.11
CA LYS A 39 31.23 8.82 -3.60
C LYS A 39 31.72 9.60 -4.80
N ASP A 40 30.83 10.03 -5.70
CA ASP A 40 31.21 10.61 -7.00
C ASP A 40 30.12 11.52 -7.56
N GLU A 41 30.41 12.18 -8.66
CA GLU A 41 29.49 13.01 -9.44
C GLU A 41 29.39 12.48 -10.88
N TYR A 42 28.17 12.41 -11.40
CA TYR A 42 27.90 11.92 -12.76
C TYR A 42 27.17 12.96 -13.58
N HIS A 43 27.77 13.32 -14.73
CA HIS A 43 27.15 14.25 -15.68
C HIS A 43 26.33 13.48 -16.73
N CYS A 44 25.12 13.94 -17.00
CA CYS A 44 24.23 13.30 -17.96
C CYS A 44 23.23 14.27 -18.58
N SER A 45 22.78 13.97 -19.80
CA SER A 45 21.71 14.72 -20.48
C SER A 45 20.32 14.23 -20.09
N ASN A 46 20.19 12.98 -19.62
CA ASN A 46 18.94 12.43 -19.14
C ASN A 46 19.14 11.77 -17.77
N ALA A 47 18.31 12.12 -16.82
CA ALA A 47 18.29 11.52 -15.49
C ALA A 47 16.93 10.84 -15.23
N VAL A 48 16.96 9.59 -14.77
CA VAL A 48 15.76 8.80 -14.47
C VAL A 48 15.74 8.48 -12.97
N VAL A 49 14.75 9.01 -12.26
CA VAL A 49 14.55 8.78 -10.82
C VAL A 49 13.53 7.65 -10.64
N ALA A 50 13.98 6.52 -10.12
CA ALA A 50 13.17 5.32 -9.91
C ALA A 50 13.34 4.76 -8.47
N ALA A 51 13.34 5.63 -7.47
CA ALA A 51 13.70 5.31 -6.07
C ALA A 51 12.62 4.52 -5.29
N GLY A 52 11.51 4.15 -5.91
CA GLY A 52 10.44 3.40 -5.26
C GLY A 52 9.69 4.21 -4.18
N ARG A 53 8.82 3.54 -3.43
CA ARG A 53 7.97 4.20 -2.42
C ARG A 53 8.77 4.79 -1.25
N SER A 54 9.83 4.13 -0.83
CA SER A 54 10.70 4.62 0.24
C SER A 54 11.44 5.91 -0.12
N GLY A 55 11.67 6.17 -1.40
CA GLY A 55 12.27 7.40 -1.91
C GLY A 55 11.31 8.58 -2.06
N SER A 56 10.06 8.48 -1.64
CA SER A 56 9.02 9.50 -1.82
C SER A 56 9.41 10.89 -1.30
N LYS A 57 10.00 10.94 -0.11
CA LYS A 57 10.45 12.21 0.49
C LYS A 57 11.55 12.86 -0.37
N TRP A 58 12.55 12.08 -0.75
CA TRP A 58 13.65 12.54 -1.60
C TRP A 58 13.16 12.98 -3.00
N ILE A 59 12.22 12.22 -3.61
CA ILE A 59 11.58 12.63 -4.86
C ILE A 59 10.86 13.97 -4.70
N SER A 60 10.23 14.18 -3.55
CA SER A 60 9.57 15.46 -3.24
C SER A 60 10.55 16.61 -3.18
N GLU A 61 11.71 16.42 -2.56
CA GLU A 61 12.79 17.40 -2.49
C GLU A 61 13.36 17.72 -3.88
N ILE A 62 13.56 16.70 -4.74
CA ILE A 62 13.94 16.91 -6.14
C ILE A 62 12.89 17.76 -6.87
N CYS A 63 11.62 17.40 -6.75
CA CYS A 63 10.55 18.16 -7.41
C CYS A 63 10.51 19.62 -6.95
N ASP A 64 10.72 19.89 -5.67
CA ASP A 64 10.74 21.24 -5.12
C ASP A 64 11.95 22.02 -5.64
N ASN A 65 13.13 21.41 -5.70
CA ASN A 65 14.37 22.03 -6.22
C ASN A 65 14.25 22.41 -7.71
N PHE A 66 13.56 21.60 -8.50
CA PHE A 66 13.36 21.86 -9.92
C PHE A 66 12.05 22.57 -10.25
N GLY A 67 11.22 22.95 -9.25
CA GLY A 67 9.92 23.57 -9.47
C GLY A 67 8.90 22.67 -10.15
N ILE A 68 9.04 21.34 -10.04
CA ILE A 68 8.15 20.37 -10.64
C ILE A 68 6.89 20.26 -9.79
N LYS A 69 5.72 20.42 -10.41
CA LYS A 69 4.43 20.33 -9.74
C LYS A 69 4.14 18.89 -9.30
N ARG A 70 3.53 18.76 -8.13
CA ARG A 70 3.03 17.50 -7.58
C ARG A 70 1.58 17.66 -7.17
N ARG A 71 0.82 16.58 -7.25
CA ARG A 71 -0.57 16.53 -6.76
C ARG A 71 -0.62 15.59 -5.56
N SER A 72 -1.39 15.96 -4.53
CA SER A 72 -1.70 15.06 -3.43
C SER A 72 -2.38 13.81 -3.97
N ASN A 73 -1.96 12.66 -3.51
CA ASN A 73 -2.62 11.40 -3.81
C ASN A 73 -3.58 11.02 -2.67
N ARG A 74 -4.41 10.00 -2.91
CA ARG A 74 -5.27 9.44 -1.86
C ARG A 74 -4.45 8.68 -0.83
N VAL A 75 -5.06 8.39 0.31
CA VAL A 75 -4.64 7.36 1.26
C VAL A 75 -5.82 6.43 1.50
N ASP A 76 -5.58 5.13 1.49
CA ASP A 76 -6.59 4.15 1.82
C ASP A 76 -6.35 3.66 3.26
N ILE A 77 -7.39 3.74 4.09
CA ILE A 77 -7.34 3.37 5.50
C ILE A 77 -8.44 2.35 5.77
N GLY A 78 -8.11 1.36 6.58
CA GLY A 78 -9.08 0.36 6.95
C GLY A 78 -8.56 -0.71 7.89
N VAL A 79 -9.11 -1.89 7.73
CA VAL A 79 -8.83 -3.07 8.56
C VAL A 79 -8.48 -4.27 7.69
N ARG A 80 -7.72 -5.19 8.25
CA ARG A 80 -7.63 -6.55 7.71
C ARG A 80 -8.69 -7.41 8.38
N VAL A 81 -9.49 -8.05 7.56
CA VAL A 81 -10.51 -9.01 8.00
C VAL A 81 -9.91 -10.40 7.97
N GLU A 82 -10.22 -11.21 8.97
CA GLU A 82 -9.94 -12.65 8.98
C GLU A 82 -11.23 -13.42 9.27
N ILE A 83 -11.51 -14.42 8.45
CA ILE A 83 -12.72 -15.24 8.46
C ILE A 83 -12.37 -16.69 8.12
N PRO A 84 -13.22 -17.69 8.43
CA PRO A 84 -13.06 -19.04 7.92
C PRO A 84 -13.03 -19.06 6.39
N ALA A 85 -12.10 -19.80 5.79
CA ALA A 85 -11.94 -19.85 4.33
C ALA A 85 -13.22 -20.27 3.61
N ALA A 86 -14.02 -21.15 4.22
CA ALA A 86 -15.29 -21.63 3.67
C ALA A 86 -16.28 -20.50 3.33
N VAL A 87 -16.23 -19.36 4.04
CA VAL A 87 -17.13 -18.20 3.80
C VAL A 87 -16.95 -17.62 2.40
N PHE A 88 -15.70 -17.55 1.91
CA PHE A 88 -15.35 -16.97 0.61
C PHE A 88 -14.93 -18.01 -0.45
N GLU A 89 -14.89 -19.30 -0.13
CA GLU A 89 -14.38 -20.35 -1.00
C GLU A 89 -15.09 -20.40 -2.37
N HIS A 90 -16.41 -20.17 -2.40
CA HIS A 90 -17.19 -20.15 -3.64
C HIS A 90 -16.76 -19.02 -4.60
N ILE A 91 -16.09 -17.96 -4.10
CA ILE A 91 -15.52 -16.88 -4.88
C ILE A 91 -14.03 -17.16 -5.15
N THR A 92 -13.26 -17.48 -4.10
CA THR A 92 -11.80 -17.61 -4.19
C THR A 92 -11.35 -18.83 -4.99
N SER A 93 -12.18 -19.87 -5.09
CA SER A 93 -11.94 -21.01 -5.97
C SER A 93 -11.99 -20.66 -7.47
N LYS A 94 -12.67 -19.56 -7.83
CA LYS A 94 -12.80 -19.08 -9.21
C LYS A 94 -11.89 -17.88 -9.51
N VAL A 95 -11.72 -16.98 -8.53
CA VAL A 95 -10.92 -15.77 -8.63
C VAL A 95 -10.06 -15.65 -7.39
N TYR A 96 -8.77 -15.89 -7.52
CA TYR A 96 -7.83 -15.92 -6.40
C TYR A 96 -7.87 -14.63 -5.55
N GLU A 97 -7.81 -13.45 -6.20
CA GLU A 97 -7.90 -12.14 -5.56
C GLU A 97 -9.09 -11.37 -6.12
N SER A 98 -10.26 -11.51 -5.48
CA SER A 98 -11.44 -10.75 -5.89
C SER A 98 -11.39 -9.31 -5.39
N LYS A 99 -11.61 -8.36 -6.31
CA LYS A 99 -11.69 -6.93 -5.98
C LYS A 99 -13.15 -6.49 -6.03
N ILE A 100 -13.79 -6.48 -4.86
CA ILE A 100 -15.18 -6.07 -4.70
C ILE A 100 -15.17 -4.61 -4.23
N VAL A 101 -15.91 -3.76 -4.93
CA VAL A 101 -16.06 -2.34 -4.60
C VAL A 101 -17.52 -2.07 -4.23
N TYR A 102 -17.71 -1.40 -3.12
CA TYR A 102 -19.02 -1.01 -2.63
C TYR A 102 -19.06 0.49 -2.36
N ARG A 103 -20.12 1.14 -2.81
CA ARG A 103 -20.40 2.55 -2.49
C ARG A 103 -21.36 2.59 -1.32
N THR A 104 -20.91 3.13 -0.20
CA THR A 104 -21.70 3.19 1.02
C THR A 104 -22.92 4.10 0.84
N LYS A 105 -24.04 3.71 1.44
CA LYS A 105 -25.30 4.48 1.36
C LYS A 105 -25.27 5.69 2.26
N LYS A 106 -24.56 5.57 3.40
CA LYS A 106 -24.55 6.63 4.42
C LYS A 106 -23.73 7.84 3.97
N TYR A 107 -22.55 7.62 3.42
CA TYR A 107 -21.60 8.68 3.08
C TYR A 107 -21.29 8.78 1.59
N GLY A 108 -21.61 7.74 0.80
CA GLY A 108 -21.28 7.68 -0.61
C GLY A 108 -19.81 7.36 -0.89
N ASP A 109 -19.06 6.95 0.13
CA ASP A 109 -17.66 6.61 0.01
C ASP A 109 -17.46 5.26 -0.68
N LEU A 110 -16.31 5.07 -1.29
CA LEU A 110 -15.92 3.78 -1.87
C LEU A 110 -15.11 2.96 -0.88
N VAL A 111 -15.63 1.78 -0.56
CA VAL A 111 -14.92 0.75 0.18
C VAL A 111 -14.61 -0.40 -0.77
N ARG A 112 -13.42 -0.97 -0.65
CA ARG A 112 -13.01 -2.08 -1.51
C ARG A 112 -12.31 -3.18 -0.73
N THR A 113 -12.45 -4.42 -1.20
CA THR A 113 -11.54 -5.49 -0.82
C THR A 113 -10.17 -5.28 -1.46
N PHE A 114 -9.13 -5.69 -0.77
CA PHE A 114 -7.76 -5.58 -1.27
C PHE A 114 -6.88 -6.70 -0.72
N CYS A 115 -5.93 -7.17 -1.54
CA CYS A 115 -4.94 -8.17 -1.16
C CYS A 115 -5.58 -9.37 -0.43
N MET A 116 -6.48 -10.05 -1.13
CA MET A 116 -7.16 -11.24 -0.61
C MET A 116 -6.20 -12.43 -0.61
N ASN A 117 -6.13 -13.11 0.50
CA ASN A 117 -5.26 -14.25 0.75
C ASN A 117 -6.09 -15.47 1.18
N PRO A 118 -6.57 -16.27 0.21
CA PRO A 118 -7.26 -17.52 0.53
C PRO A 118 -6.32 -18.49 1.25
N TYR A 119 -6.82 -19.08 2.33
CA TYR A 119 -6.04 -20.01 3.16
C TYR A 119 -4.71 -19.45 3.64
N GLY A 120 -4.66 -18.12 3.83
CA GLY A 120 -3.49 -17.37 4.23
C GLY A 120 -3.49 -16.94 5.68
N GLU A 121 -2.48 -16.21 6.07
CA GLU A 121 -2.34 -15.67 7.43
C GLU A 121 -2.32 -14.15 7.42
N VAL A 122 -2.72 -13.55 8.53
CA VAL A 122 -2.57 -12.13 8.82
C VAL A 122 -1.16 -11.92 9.33
N VAL A 123 -0.46 -10.90 8.81
CA VAL A 123 0.93 -10.58 9.16
C VAL A 123 1.07 -9.10 9.48
N THR A 124 2.16 -8.75 10.14
CA THR A 124 2.54 -7.35 10.37
C THR A 124 3.49 -6.85 9.30
N GLU A 125 3.39 -5.58 8.96
CA GLU A 125 4.33 -4.85 8.12
C GLU A 125 4.92 -3.70 8.93
N ASN A 126 6.25 -3.58 8.95
CA ASN A 126 6.94 -2.49 9.63
C ASN A 126 7.58 -1.56 8.60
N THR A 127 7.12 -0.32 8.54
CA THR A 127 7.67 0.72 7.68
C THR A 127 8.15 1.87 8.55
N ASN A 128 9.47 2.02 8.67
CA ASN A 128 10.09 3.09 9.45
C ASN A 128 9.60 3.17 10.92
N GLY A 129 9.41 2.01 11.56
CA GLY A 129 8.94 1.91 12.94
C GLY A 129 7.42 2.06 13.12
N ILE A 130 6.67 2.19 12.03
CA ILE A 130 5.21 2.16 12.04
C ILE A 130 4.76 0.75 11.68
N ILE A 131 4.02 0.12 12.58
CA ILE A 131 3.50 -1.23 12.39
C ILE A 131 2.08 -1.12 11.85
N THR A 132 1.84 -1.73 10.69
CA THR A 132 0.53 -1.91 10.09
C THR A 132 0.26 -3.39 9.88
N VAL A 133 -0.99 -3.73 9.55
CA VAL A 133 -1.37 -5.11 9.25
C VAL A 133 -1.35 -5.34 7.74
N ASN A 134 -1.02 -6.55 7.33
CA ASN A 134 -1.08 -7.03 5.96
C ASN A 134 -1.48 -8.52 5.96
N GLY A 135 -1.52 -9.16 4.81
CA GLY A 135 -1.80 -10.59 4.68
C GLY A 135 -0.77 -11.29 3.82
N HIS A 136 -0.65 -12.57 4.04
CA HIS A 136 0.24 -13.45 3.29
C HIS A 136 -0.46 -14.77 2.97
N SER A 137 -0.15 -15.34 1.81
CA SER A 137 -0.61 -16.66 1.42
C SER A 137 0.57 -17.50 0.93
N TYR A 138 0.44 -18.80 1.08
CA TYR A 138 1.49 -19.75 0.74
C TYR A 138 1.18 -20.49 -0.55
N ALA A 139 2.17 -20.62 -1.41
CA ALA A 139 2.09 -21.47 -2.61
C ALA A 139 2.02 -22.95 -2.22
N ASP A 140 2.76 -23.34 -1.17
CA ASP A 140 2.76 -24.70 -0.63
C ASP A 140 1.43 -24.97 0.11
N PRO A 141 0.61 -25.94 -0.34
CA PRO A 141 -0.63 -26.29 0.33
C PRO A 141 -0.45 -26.75 1.79
N ALA A 142 0.71 -27.31 2.15
CA ALA A 142 0.99 -27.80 3.50
C ALA A 142 1.11 -26.66 4.53
N LEU A 143 1.34 -25.42 4.07
CA LEU A 143 1.43 -24.23 4.92
C LEU A 143 0.13 -23.44 4.99
N ARG A 144 -0.93 -23.89 4.31
CA ARG A 144 -2.22 -23.20 4.28
C ARG A 144 -2.91 -23.27 5.64
N THR A 145 -3.55 -22.16 6.00
CA THR A 145 -4.41 -22.07 7.17
C THR A 145 -5.85 -22.44 6.82
N GLU A 146 -6.72 -22.47 7.81
CA GLU A 146 -8.17 -22.65 7.59
C GLU A 146 -8.90 -21.32 7.35
N ASN A 147 -8.16 -20.21 7.30
CA ASN A 147 -8.70 -18.86 7.21
C ASN A 147 -8.42 -18.20 5.86
N THR A 148 -9.31 -17.32 5.46
CA THR A 148 -9.08 -16.32 4.41
C THR A 148 -9.00 -14.96 5.05
N ASN A 149 -8.06 -14.13 4.60
CA ASN A 149 -7.96 -12.76 5.06
C ASN A 149 -7.86 -11.79 3.88
N PHE A 150 -8.35 -10.57 4.08
CA PHE A 150 -8.29 -9.48 3.10
C PHE A 150 -8.48 -8.14 3.79
N ALA A 151 -7.99 -7.07 3.18
CA ALA A 151 -8.26 -5.73 3.65
C ALA A 151 -9.64 -5.22 3.20
N LEU A 152 -10.29 -4.44 4.05
CA LEU A 152 -11.36 -3.52 3.69
C LEU A 152 -10.81 -2.10 3.83
N LEU A 153 -10.69 -1.40 2.70
CA LEU A 153 -10.06 -0.10 2.60
C LEU A 153 -11.04 0.96 2.13
N VAL A 154 -11.09 2.07 2.87
CA VAL A 154 -11.83 3.29 2.51
C VAL A 154 -10.84 4.27 1.90
N SER A 155 -11.11 4.73 0.68
CA SER A 155 -10.26 5.69 -0.03
C SER A 155 -10.56 7.12 0.43
N ASN A 156 -9.53 7.81 0.90
CA ASN A 156 -9.63 9.18 1.37
C ASN A 156 -8.82 10.10 0.46
N THR A 157 -9.45 11.16 0.00
CA THR A 157 -8.82 12.26 -0.74
C THR A 157 -9.03 13.55 0.03
N PHE A 158 -8.00 14.38 0.05
CA PHE A 158 -8.06 15.65 0.75
C PHE A 158 -7.89 16.82 -0.24
N SER A 159 -8.57 17.92 0.05
CA SER A 159 -8.42 19.18 -0.66
C SER A 159 -7.54 20.15 0.12
N GLU A 160 -7.11 21.22 -0.53
CA GLU A 160 -6.43 22.33 0.14
C GLU A 160 -7.16 22.76 1.43
N PRO A 161 -6.45 23.15 2.50
CA PRO A 161 -5.01 23.36 2.57
C PRO A 161 -4.20 22.08 2.90
N PHE A 162 -4.85 20.93 3.15
CA PHE A 162 -4.19 19.70 3.56
C PHE A 162 -3.66 18.92 2.35
N LYS A 163 -2.34 18.74 2.28
CA LYS A 163 -1.66 18.12 1.13
C LYS A 163 -0.98 16.79 1.42
N ASP A 164 -0.82 16.42 2.70
CA ASP A 164 -0.06 15.24 3.08
C ASP A 164 -0.96 14.10 3.55
N SER A 165 -1.58 13.41 2.59
CA SER A 165 -2.43 12.25 2.86
C SER A 165 -1.69 11.12 3.59
N ASN A 166 -0.38 10.98 3.33
CA ASN A 166 0.44 9.96 3.99
C ASN A 166 0.62 10.27 5.47
N ALA A 167 0.89 11.52 5.85
CA ALA A 167 0.98 11.92 7.26
C ALA A 167 -0.32 11.65 8.02
N TYR A 168 -1.49 11.82 7.36
CA TYR A 168 -2.77 11.45 7.95
C TYR A 168 -2.86 9.94 8.23
N GLY A 169 -2.53 9.10 7.24
CA GLY A 169 -2.52 7.65 7.42
C GLY A 169 -1.52 7.19 8.47
N GLU A 170 -0.32 7.79 8.50
CA GLU A 170 0.69 7.52 9.51
C GLU A 170 0.23 7.89 10.92
N SER A 171 -0.48 9.01 11.10
CA SER A 171 -0.99 9.42 12.41
C SER A 171 -1.96 8.39 12.99
N ILE A 172 -2.83 7.83 12.14
CA ILE A 172 -3.78 6.77 12.53
C ILE A 172 -3.03 5.48 12.89
N ALA A 173 -2.04 5.09 12.09
CA ALA A 173 -1.24 3.91 12.37
C ALA A 173 -0.42 4.05 13.67
N ARG A 174 0.17 5.21 13.92
CA ARG A 174 0.86 5.51 15.18
C ARG A 174 -0.09 5.47 16.38
N LEU A 175 -1.31 5.98 16.25
CA LEU A 175 -2.34 5.90 17.29
C LEU A 175 -2.69 4.44 17.61
N SER A 176 -2.84 3.60 16.58
CA SER A 176 -3.04 2.16 16.75
C SER A 176 -1.88 1.50 17.50
N ASN A 177 -0.64 1.80 17.09
CA ASN A 177 0.56 1.26 17.75
C ASN A 177 0.68 1.70 19.20
N MET A 178 0.32 2.95 19.49
CA MET A 178 0.32 3.47 20.87
C MET A 178 -0.66 2.72 21.77
N LEU A 179 -1.85 2.39 21.27
CA LEU A 179 -2.90 1.72 22.05
C LEU A 179 -2.70 0.20 22.14
N GLY A 180 -2.14 -0.42 21.08
CA GLY A 180 -2.00 -1.87 20.97
C GLY A 180 -0.58 -2.41 21.16
N GLY A 181 0.42 -1.54 21.28
CA GLY A 181 1.82 -1.97 21.21
C GLY A 181 2.22 -2.52 19.84
N GLY A 182 1.36 -2.33 18.82
CA GLY A 182 1.43 -2.87 17.47
C GLY A 182 0.05 -2.89 16.84
N VAL A 183 -0.40 -4.08 16.46
CA VAL A 183 -1.72 -4.29 15.84
C VAL A 183 -2.79 -4.54 16.90
N LEU A 184 -3.93 -3.86 16.76
CA LEU A 184 -5.16 -4.14 17.52
C LEU A 184 -6.00 -5.20 16.80
N VAL A 185 -6.72 -6.01 17.55
CA VAL A 185 -7.74 -6.90 17.02
C VAL A 185 -9.07 -6.70 17.74
N GLN A 186 -10.18 -6.69 16.97
CA GLN A 186 -11.53 -6.59 17.51
C GLN A 186 -12.47 -7.57 16.81
N ARG A 187 -13.33 -8.24 17.56
CA ARG A 187 -14.42 -9.04 17.01
C ARG A 187 -15.49 -8.11 16.43
N PHE A 188 -16.01 -8.46 15.26
CA PHE A 188 -17.04 -7.66 14.59
C PHE A 188 -18.28 -7.45 15.47
N GLY A 189 -18.73 -8.49 16.18
CA GLY A 189 -19.86 -8.36 17.10
C GLY A 189 -19.61 -7.39 18.26
N ASP A 190 -18.40 -7.30 18.77
CA ASP A 190 -18.04 -6.33 19.81
C ASP A 190 -18.00 -4.90 19.26
N LEU A 191 -17.46 -4.72 18.04
CA LEU A 191 -17.44 -3.44 17.34
C LEU A 191 -18.86 -2.89 17.14
N VAL A 192 -19.76 -3.72 16.59
CA VAL A 192 -21.16 -3.33 16.35
C VAL A 192 -21.91 -3.03 17.67
N ALA A 193 -21.57 -3.76 18.74
CA ALA A 193 -22.12 -3.52 20.08
C ALA A 193 -21.50 -2.28 20.77
N GLY A 194 -20.60 -1.55 20.13
CA GLY A 194 -19.95 -0.36 20.68
C GLY A 194 -19.06 -0.64 21.90
N ARG A 195 -18.41 -1.78 21.94
CA ARG A 195 -17.55 -2.18 23.07
C ARG A 195 -16.24 -2.78 22.60
N ARG A 196 -15.18 -2.59 23.39
CA ARG A 196 -13.87 -3.22 23.12
C ARG A 196 -13.96 -4.75 23.19
N THR A 197 -13.19 -5.44 22.37
CA THR A 197 -12.85 -6.84 22.61
C THR A 197 -11.83 -6.93 23.74
N ASN A 198 -12.02 -7.86 24.67
CA ASN A 198 -11.05 -8.17 25.73
C ASN A 198 -10.57 -9.62 25.59
N GLU A 199 -9.53 -9.99 26.34
CA GLU A 199 -8.92 -11.33 26.30
C GLU A 199 -9.95 -12.46 26.47
N HIS A 200 -10.88 -12.29 27.42
CA HIS A 200 -11.91 -13.31 27.68
C HIS A 200 -12.81 -13.53 26.46
N ARG A 201 -13.33 -12.46 25.83
CA ARG A 201 -14.18 -12.59 24.64
C ARG A 201 -13.39 -13.03 23.41
N PHE A 202 -12.13 -12.59 23.30
CA PHE A 202 -11.25 -13.03 22.23
C PHE A 202 -10.96 -14.53 22.32
N GLY A 203 -10.71 -15.05 23.53
CA GLY A 203 -10.53 -16.49 23.76
C GLY A 203 -11.78 -17.35 23.52
N GLN A 204 -12.96 -16.75 23.35
CA GLN A 204 -14.21 -17.45 23.04
C GLN A 204 -14.53 -17.49 21.55
N THR A 205 -13.72 -16.84 20.69
CA THR A 205 -13.95 -16.90 19.25
C THR A 205 -13.78 -18.33 18.73
N PHE A 206 -14.64 -18.76 17.83
CA PHE A 206 -14.48 -20.06 17.18
C PHE A 206 -13.38 -20.04 16.10
N LEU A 207 -13.04 -18.85 15.61
CA LEU A 207 -11.98 -18.67 14.62
C LEU A 207 -10.63 -18.79 15.30
N ASN A 208 -9.72 -19.55 14.71
CA ASN A 208 -8.32 -19.65 15.19
C ASN A 208 -7.51 -18.51 14.57
N PRO A 209 -7.17 -17.44 15.33
CA PRO A 209 -6.48 -16.28 14.79
C PRO A 209 -5.07 -16.63 14.29
N THR A 210 -4.70 -16.16 13.11
CA THR A 210 -3.36 -16.42 12.55
C THR A 210 -2.31 -15.40 13.02
N LEU A 211 -2.75 -14.21 13.47
CA LEU A 211 -1.86 -13.20 14.05
C LEU A 211 -2.17 -13.00 15.53
N LYS A 212 -1.14 -13.10 16.37
CA LYS A 212 -1.22 -12.65 17.76
C LYS A 212 -1.22 -11.12 17.80
N ALA A 213 -2.36 -10.53 18.12
CA ALA A 213 -2.59 -9.09 18.21
C ALA A 213 -3.24 -8.72 19.54
N THR A 214 -3.24 -7.44 19.92
CA THR A 214 -3.80 -6.96 21.17
C THR A 214 -5.33 -6.77 21.03
N PRO A 215 -6.17 -7.48 21.81
CA PRO A 215 -7.60 -7.23 21.80
C PRO A 215 -7.94 -5.81 22.26
N GLY A 216 -8.72 -5.10 21.47
CA GLY A 216 -8.94 -3.67 21.71
C GLY A 216 -10.22 -3.12 21.12
N ASP A 217 -10.21 -1.80 20.88
CA ASP A 217 -11.33 -1.06 20.32
C ASP A 217 -10.84 -0.20 19.14
N LEU A 218 -11.23 -0.61 17.95
CA LEU A 218 -10.88 0.09 16.70
C LEU A 218 -11.58 1.45 16.57
N SER A 219 -12.66 1.69 17.32
CA SER A 219 -13.35 2.98 17.31
C SER A 219 -12.53 4.11 17.95
N LEU A 220 -11.51 3.76 18.74
CA LEU A 220 -10.56 4.73 19.31
C LEU A 220 -9.45 5.14 18.32
N VAL A 221 -9.36 4.44 17.18
CA VAL A 221 -8.27 4.62 16.21
C VAL A 221 -8.79 5.05 14.86
N ILE A 222 -9.74 4.30 14.32
CA ILE A 222 -10.28 4.56 12.98
C ILE A 222 -11.35 5.66 13.08
N PRO A 223 -11.24 6.75 12.30
CA PRO A 223 -12.26 7.78 12.28
C PRO A 223 -13.65 7.22 12.01
N LYS A 224 -14.63 7.75 12.74
CA LYS A 224 -16.01 7.23 12.73
C LYS A 224 -16.59 7.02 11.34
N ARG A 225 -16.37 7.95 10.40
CA ARG A 225 -16.88 7.85 9.03
C ARG A 225 -16.36 6.59 8.33
N GLN A 226 -15.06 6.35 8.41
CA GLN A 226 -14.42 5.19 7.80
C GLN A 226 -14.85 3.87 8.48
N LEU A 227 -15.02 3.91 9.80
CA LEU A 227 -15.47 2.74 10.55
C LEU A 227 -16.92 2.36 10.19
N ASP A 228 -17.83 3.36 10.08
CA ASP A 228 -19.19 3.17 9.62
C ASP A 228 -19.22 2.58 8.19
N ASP A 229 -18.36 3.07 7.29
CA ASP A 229 -18.25 2.58 5.92
C ASP A 229 -17.79 1.11 5.87
N ILE A 230 -16.81 0.75 6.71
CA ILE A 230 -16.34 -0.64 6.84
C ILE A 230 -17.44 -1.56 7.36
N ILE A 231 -18.18 -1.15 8.39
CA ILE A 231 -19.31 -1.90 8.94
C ILE A 231 -20.38 -2.13 7.86
N GLU A 232 -20.72 -1.08 7.11
CA GLU A 232 -21.71 -1.18 6.01
C GLU A 232 -21.24 -2.13 4.92
N MET A 233 -19.94 -2.09 4.56
CA MET A 233 -19.33 -3.02 3.58
C MET A 233 -19.39 -4.46 4.07
N ILE A 234 -19.14 -4.74 5.37
CA ILE A 234 -19.21 -6.09 5.93
C ILE A 234 -20.61 -6.66 5.77
N TYR A 235 -21.65 -5.89 6.09
CA TYR A 235 -23.03 -6.31 5.87
C TYR A 235 -23.40 -6.46 4.40
N ALA A 236 -22.81 -5.66 3.52
CA ALA A 236 -23.00 -5.80 2.08
C ALA A 236 -22.35 -7.09 1.55
N LEU A 237 -21.16 -7.43 2.03
CA LEU A 237 -20.45 -8.66 1.68
C LEU A 237 -21.17 -9.90 2.22
N ASP A 238 -21.82 -9.83 3.38
CA ASP A 238 -22.56 -10.94 3.95
C ASP A 238 -23.70 -11.43 3.03
N LYS A 239 -24.22 -10.58 2.16
CA LYS A 239 -25.25 -10.94 1.18
C LYS A 239 -24.74 -11.84 0.06
N ILE A 240 -23.45 -11.75 -0.27
CA ILE A 240 -22.81 -12.55 -1.32
C ILE A 240 -21.91 -13.65 -0.76
N ALA A 241 -21.51 -13.53 0.49
CA ALA A 241 -20.70 -14.48 1.24
C ALA A 241 -21.27 -14.61 2.66
N PRO A 242 -22.36 -15.38 2.85
CA PRO A 242 -23.03 -15.55 4.15
C PRO A 242 -22.04 -16.05 5.21
N GLY A 243 -22.03 -15.39 6.36
CA GLY A 243 -21.05 -15.62 7.43
C GLY A 243 -19.98 -14.53 7.53
N MET A 244 -19.91 -13.60 6.57
CA MET A 244 -18.99 -12.45 6.63
C MET A 244 -19.29 -11.53 7.82
N ALA A 245 -20.56 -11.29 8.15
CA ALA A 245 -20.99 -10.48 9.28
C ALA A 245 -21.15 -11.30 10.58
N ASN A 246 -20.45 -12.43 10.71
CA ASN A 246 -20.46 -13.21 11.95
C ASN A 246 -19.85 -12.38 13.10
N ILE A 247 -20.39 -12.59 14.32
CA ILE A 247 -19.91 -11.89 15.53
C ILE A 247 -18.41 -12.15 15.82
N ASP A 248 -17.90 -13.29 15.38
CA ASP A 248 -16.51 -13.73 15.56
C ASP A 248 -15.60 -13.40 14.37
N THR A 249 -16.10 -12.75 13.32
CA THR A 249 -15.24 -12.18 12.28
C THR A 249 -14.21 -11.23 12.92
N LEU A 250 -12.94 -11.45 12.66
CA LEU A 250 -11.86 -10.67 13.27
C LEU A 250 -11.46 -9.51 12.37
N LEU A 251 -11.29 -8.36 13.00
CA LEU A 251 -10.86 -7.11 12.36
C LEU A 251 -9.54 -6.66 13.00
N TYR A 252 -8.48 -6.63 12.22
CA TYR A 252 -7.18 -6.18 12.67
C TYR A 252 -6.93 -4.73 12.18
N GLY A 253 -6.47 -3.88 13.04
CA GLY A 253 -6.24 -2.47 12.73
C GLY A 253 -4.83 -2.00 13.11
N VAL A 254 -4.29 -1.12 12.27
CA VAL A 254 -4.90 -0.62 11.03
C VAL A 254 -4.16 -1.15 9.80
N GLU A 255 -4.87 -1.29 8.70
CA GLU A 255 -4.24 -1.42 7.40
C GLU A 255 -4.27 -0.06 6.71
N VAL A 256 -3.10 0.41 6.26
CA VAL A 256 -2.96 1.66 5.54
C VAL A 256 -2.23 1.40 4.23
N LYS A 257 -2.78 1.92 3.14
CA LYS A 257 -2.08 1.95 1.85
C LYS A 257 -1.70 3.39 1.52
N PHE A 258 -0.41 3.62 1.56
CA PHE A 258 0.20 4.89 1.23
C PHE A 258 0.39 5.00 -0.28
N TYR A 259 0.04 6.16 -0.82
CA TYR A 259 0.30 6.51 -2.21
C TYR A 259 1.14 7.77 -2.22
N ASN A 260 2.29 7.71 -2.88
CA ASN A 260 3.16 8.88 -2.98
C ASN A 260 2.47 10.00 -3.74
N SER A 261 2.84 11.25 -3.45
CA SER A 261 2.41 12.40 -4.23
C SER A 261 2.68 12.15 -5.71
N ARG A 262 1.69 12.38 -6.56
CA ARG A 262 1.81 12.16 -7.98
C ARG A 262 2.60 13.30 -8.61
N VAL A 263 3.76 12.97 -9.14
CA VAL A 263 4.58 13.90 -9.92
C VAL A 263 3.86 14.23 -11.23
N ASP A 264 3.87 15.50 -11.61
CA ASP A 264 3.27 15.95 -12.88
C ASP A 264 4.25 15.64 -14.02
N VAL A 265 3.88 14.68 -14.85
CA VAL A 265 4.67 14.22 -16.00
C VAL A 265 3.80 14.23 -17.24
N ASP A 266 4.43 14.37 -18.41
CA ASP A 266 3.75 14.28 -19.71
C ASP A 266 3.44 12.81 -20.10
N GLU A 267 2.95 12.62 -21.32
CA GLU A 267 2.63 11.30 -21.87
C GLU A 267 3.85 10.39 -22.05
N ASN A 268 5.06 10.96 -22.06
CA ASN A 268 6.33 10.25 -22.16
C ASN A 268 6.97 9.98 -20.79
N LEU A 269 6.27 10.25 -19.70
CA LEU A 269 6.76 10.19 -18.31
C LEU A 269 7.91 11.16 -18.04
N GLU A 270 8.10 12.20 -18.87
CA GLU A 270 9.06 13.28 -18.69
C GLU A 270 8.44 14.38 -17.82
N THR A 271 9.22 14.94 -16.92
CA THR A 271 8.76 16.08 -16.11
C THR A 271 8.72 17.37 -16.94
N ALA A 272 8.27 18.48 -16.34
CA ALA A 272 8.37 19.79 -16.98
C ALA A 272 9.83 20.21 -17.29
N VAL A 273 10.82 19.57 -16.66
CA VAL A 273 12.26 19.79 -16.91
C VAL A 273 12.76 18.75 -17.90
N LYS A 274 13.08 19.16 -19.11
CA LYS A 274 13.47 18.25 -20.20
C LYS A 274 14.71 17.43 -19.85
N GLY A 275 14.63 16.11 -20.07
CA GLY A 275 15.65 15.15 -19.73
C GLY A 275 15.52 14.58 -18.31
N LEU A 276 14.59 15.09 -17.47
CA LEU A 276 14.35 14.56 -16.12
C LEU A 276 13.06 13.74 -16.08
N TYR A 277 13.20 12.45 -15.73
CA TYR A 277 12.10 11.48 -15.64
C TYR A 277 11.95 10.99 -14.21
N VAL A 278 10.71 10.83 -13.73
CA VAL A 278 10.41 10.26 -12.41
C VAL A 278 9.45 9.10 -12.58
N LEU A 279 9.90 7.89 -12.30
CA LEU A 279 9.21 6.65 -12.65
C LEU A 279 8.86 5.77 -11.44
N GLY A 280 8.07 4.75 -11.72
CA GLY A 280 7.72 3.72 -10.74
C GLY A 280 6.80 4.24 -9.63
N ASP A 281 6.61 3.43 -8.60
CA ASP A 281 5.67 3.73 -7.50
C ASP A 281 6.09 4.96 -6.67
N GLY A 282 7.38 5.32 -6.71
CA GLY A 282 7.88 6.54 -6.07
C GLY A 282 7.33 7.83 -6.69
N SER A 283 7.04 7.81 -8.00
CA SER A 283 6.46 8.95 -8.72
C SER A 283 4.98 9.19 -8.40
N GLY A 284 4.30 8.23 -7.75
CA GLY A 284 2.84 8.25 -7.56
C GLY A 284 2.03 8.06 -8.85
N VAL A 285 2.68 7.74 -9.98
CA VAL A 285 2.03 7.48 -11.27
C VAL A 285 1.64 6.00 -11.38
N THR A 286 2.49 5.09 -10.87
CA THR A 286 2.23 3.65 -10.86
C THR A 286 1.96 3.14 -9.45
N HIS A 287 1.28 1.99 -9.33
CA HIS A 287 0.84 1.43 -8.06
C HIS A 287 1.02 -0.10 -7.98
N SER A 288 1.90 -0.67 -8.80
CA SER A 288 2.22 -2.10 -8.76
C SER A 288 3.57 -2.39 -9.41
N LEU A 289 4.19 -3.51 -9.05
CA LEU A 289 5.46 -3.96 -9.64
C LEU A 289 5.41 -4.05 -11.16
N SER A 290 4.30 -4.58 -11.72
CA SER A 290 4.12 -4.70 -13.18
C SER A 290 4.06 -3.33 -13.86
N GLN A 291 3.30 -2.38 -13.28
CA GLN A 291 3.19 -1.02 -13.81
C GLN A 291 4.52 -0.27 -13.68
N ALA A 292 5.20 -0.40 -12.54
CA ALA A 292 6.51 0.21 -12.33
C ALA A 292 7.54 -0.31 -13.35
N SER A 293 7.58 -1.64 -13.58
CA SER A 293 8.46 -2.24 -14.58
C SER A 293 8.11 -1.76 -15.99
N ALA A 294 6.82 -1.72 -16.35
CA ALA A 294 6.37 -1.23 -17.65
C ALA A 294 6.75 0.24 -17.86
N SER A 295 6.63 1.09 -16.84
CA SER A 295 7.04 2.51 -16.93
C SER A 295 8.52 2.67 -17.23
N GLY A 296 9.37 1.81 -16.65
CA GLY A 296 10.80 1.79 -16.95
C GLY A 296 11.11 1.44 -18.39
N VAL A 297 10.47 0.39 -18.92
CA VAL A 297 10.63 -0.02 -20.32
C VAL A 297 10.12 1.07 -21.28
N PHE A 298 8.97 1.65 -20.97
CA PHE A 298 8.38 2.73 -21.76
C PHE A 298 9.30 3.96 -21.84
N ALA A 299 9.75 4.46 -20.70
CA ALA A 299 10.66 5.61 -20.66
C ALA A 299 12.01 5.33 -21.36
N ALA A 300 12.57 4.14 -21.20
CA ALA A 300 13.80 3.76 -21.88
C ALA A 300 13.64 3.79 -23.42
N ARG A 301 12.51 3.32 -23.97
CA ARG A 301 12.20 3.40 -25.41
C ARG A 301 12.08 4.86 -25.85
N THR A 302 11.32 5.67 -25.12
CA THR A 302 11.14 7.09 -25.45
C THR A 302 12.47 7.87 -25.41
N ILE A 303 13.34 7.59 -24.44
CA ILE A 303 14.66 8.19 -24.36
C ILE A 303 15.51 7.74 -25.56
N SER A 304 15.49 6.43 -25.88
CA SER A 304 16.28 5.90 -27.02
C SER A 304 15.88 6.52 -28.36
N GLU A 305 14.60 6.81 -28.58
CA GLU A 305 14.12 7.47 -29.79
C GLU A 305 14.66 8.90 -29.97
N LYS A 306 15.07 9.56 -28.89
CA LYS A 306 15.70 10.90 -28.97
C LYS A 306 17.15 10.87 -29.49
N PHE A 307 17.78 9.71 -29.54
CA PHE A 307 19.16 9.53 -29.98
C PHE A 307 19.28 8.84 -31.35
N ASN A 308 18.14 8.47 -31.95
CA ASN A 308 18.05 7.93 -33.31
C ASN A 308 17.55 9.00 -34.28
#